data_81419a65fc37a3d62ca5e684622abde9
#
_entry.id   81419a65fc37a3d62ca5e684622abde9
#
_cell.length_a   1.000
_cell.length_b   1.000
_cell.length_c   1.000
_cell.angle_alpha   90.00
_cell.angle_beta   90.00
_cell.angle_gamma   90.00
#
_symmetry.space_group_name_H-M   'P 1'
#
loop_
_entity.id
_entity.type
_entity.pdbx_description
1 polymer ?
#
loop_
_entity_poly.entity_id
_entity_poly.type
_entity_poly.pdbx_seq_one_letter_code
_entity_poly.pdbx_strand_id
1 'polypeptide(L)'
;NSEKPLRVLYWNIQNGMWDGQTDNYRRFTEWVAAQNPDICVWAESVSLYYSNTADPLPKEERFLPDGWDGLAARYGHKYIYMGGHRDDYPQVITSKYPIEVVNQIIGEEPDSVVTHGAGHFRVEFNGKKVNIVTLHTWPQKYAYRTKDKEASVAENGGDKYRLKEMEYICKNTIEKVTNADKEYWLMAGDYNSRSRVDNHFYKWAEDDTRFLVHDYIRNNTPYIDIIAERFPGEFHT
;
A
#
# COMPACT_ATOMS: atom_id res chain seq x y z
N ASN A 1 32.89 -3.38 7.43
CA ASN A 1 31.79 -4.28 7.05
C ASN A 1 30.60 -3.40 6.70
N SER A 2 30.28 -3.26 5.41
CA SER A 2 29.03 -2.60 5.02
C SER A 2 27.87 -3.47 5.49
N GLU A 3 26.97 -2.90 6.31
CA GLU A 3 25.74 -3.60 6.68
C GLU A 3 24.97 -3.96 5.41
N LYS A 4 24.40 -5.17 5.39
CA LYS A 4 23.56 -5.60 4.27
C LYS A 4 22.35 -4.66 4.16
N PRO A 5 22.03 -4.11 2.98
CA PRO A 5 20.85 -3.25 2.82
C PRO A 5 19.56 -4.06 2.94
N LEU A 6 18.53 -3.44 3.53
CA LEU A 6 17.17 -3.98 3.54
C LEU A 6 16.58 -3.89 2.12
N ARG A 7 16.10 -5.01 1.59
CA ARG A 7 15.42 -5.08 0.29
C ARG A 7 13.91 -5.18 0.51
N VAL A 8 13.19 -4.20 0.04
CA VAL A 8 11.72 -4.18 0.10
C VAL A 8 11.16 -4.20 -1.32
N LEU A 9 10.22 -5.10 -1.57
CA LEU A 9 9.48 -5.19 -2.81
C LEU A 9 8.03 -4.79 -2.55
N TYR A 10 7.54 -3.81 -3.29
CA TYR A 10 6.12 -3.46 -3.32
C TYR A 10 5.55 -3.69 -4.72
N TRP A 11 4.34 -4.27 -4.77
CA TRP A 11 3.60 -4.43 -6.02
C TRP A 11 2.10 -4.55 -5.76
N ASN A 12 1.29 -3.79 -6.51
CA ASN A 12 -0.13 -4.04 -6.63
C ASN A 12 -0.33 -5.16 -7.65
N ILE A 13 -0.77 -6.33 -7.20
CA ILE A 13 -0.85 -7.55 -8.01
C ILE A 13 -2.24 -7.82 -8.58
N GLN A 14 -3.11 -6.85 -8.53
CA GLN A 14 -4.45 -6.87 -9.13
C GLN A 14 -5.23 -8.16 -8.83
N ASN A 15 -6.13 -8.09 -7.85
CA ASN A 15 -6.97 -9.21 -7.44
C ASN A 15 -6.20 -10.51 -7.12
N GLY A 16 -5.02 -10.38 -6.51
CA GLY A 16 -4.20 -11.54 -6.14
C GLY A 16 -3.61 -12.29 -7.31
N MET A 17 -3.51 -11.68 -8.49
CA MET A 17 -3.10 -12.35 -9.74
C MET A 17 -3.92 -13.61 -10.06
N TRP A 18 -5.17 -13.68 -9.61
CA TRP A 18 -6.02 -14.85 -9.83
C TRP A 18 -6.35 -15.05 -11.29
N ASP A 19 -6.65 -13.96 -12.00
CA ASP A 19 -6.99 -13.99 -13.40
C ASP A 19 -5.81 -14.44 -14.26
N GLY A 20 -6.07 -15.40 -15.14
CA GLY A 20 -5.05 -15.90 -16.04
C GLY A 20 -3.97 -16.78 -15.39
N GLN A 21 -4.18 -17.25 -14.17
CA GLN A 21 -3.28 -18.24 -13.58
C GLN A 21 -3.30 -19.55 -14.35
N THR A 22 -2.13 -19.97 -14.84
CA THR A 22 -1.96 -21.20 -15.61
C THR A 22 -0.92 -22.15 -15.01
N ASP A 23 -0.19 -21.72 -13.99
CA ASP A 23 0.92 -22.46 -13.40
C ASP A 23 0.96 -22.40 -11.86
N ASN A 24 -0.16 -22.12 -11.24
CA ASN A 24 -0.32 -22.01 -9.79
C ASN A 24 0.76 -21.12 -9.16
N TYR A 25 0.90 -19.89 -9.67
CA TYR A 25 1.86 -18.88 -9.18
C TYR A 25 3.35 -19.27 -9.30
N ARG A 26 3.71 -20.31 -10.06
CA ARG A 26 5.10 -20.74 -10.17
C ARG A 26 6.01 -19.62 -10.70
N ARG A 27 5.67 -19.00 -11.82
CA ARG A 27 6.47 -17.89 -12.38
C ARG A 27 6.54 -16.69 -11.45
N PHE A 28 5.44 -16.38 -10.78
CA PHE A 28 5.40 -15.31 -9.79
C PHE A 28 6.36 -15.58 -8.62
N THR A 29 6.29 -16.75 -8.01
CA THR A 29 7.14 -17.09 -6.86
C THR A 29 8.61 -17.24 -7.25
N GLU A 30 8.92 -17.76 -8.43
CA GLU A 30 10.28 -17.83 -8.95
C GLU A 30 10.87 -16.44 -9.19
N TRP A 31 10.07 -15.53 -9.76
CA TRP A 31 10.49 -14.15 -9.97
C TRP A 31 10.75 -13.41 -8.66
N VAL A 32 9.83 -13.53 -7.70
CA VAL A 32 10.00 -12.91 -6.37
C VAL A 32 11.24 -13.47 -5.67
N ALA A 33 11.42 -14.79 -5.69
CA ALA A 33 12.61 -15.43 -5.12
C ALA A 33 13.91 -14.91 -5.75
N ALA A 34 13.92 -14.71 -7.07
CA ALA A 34 15.07 -14.14 -7.79
C ALA A 34 15.41 -12.71 -7.37
N GLN A 35 14.41 -11.91 -6.99
CA GLN A 35 14.63 -10.56 -6.43
C GLN A 35 15.20 -10.63 -5.01
N ASN A 36 15.03 -11.73 -4.32
CA ASN A 36 15.50 -11.96 -2.94
C ASN A 36 15.12 -10.83 -1.97
N PRO A 37 13.84 -10.44 -1.88
CA PRO A 37 13.41 -9.38 -0.98
C PRO A 37 13.46 -9.86 0.48
N ASP A 38 13.74 -8.95 1.39
CA ASP A 38 13.62 -9.19 2.83
C ASP A 38 12.19 -9.02 3.31
N ILE A 39 11.48 -8.06 2.70
CA ILE A 39 10.07 -7.75 2.99
C ILE A 39 9.35 -7.54 1.66
N CYS A 40 8.14 -8.07 1.55
CA CYS A 40 7.22 -7.75 0.46
C CYS A 40 5.96 -7.09 1.00
N VAL A 41 5.46 -6.11 0.26
CA VAL A 41 4.16 -5.50 0.47
C VAL A 41 3.34 -5.67 -0.81
N TRP A 42 2.22 -6.37 -0.70
CA TRP A 42 1.32 -6.66 -1.82
C TRP A 42 0.02 -5.88 -1.63
N ALA A 43 -0.37 -5.10 -2.62
CA ALA A 43 -1.70 -4.51 -2.68
C ALA A 43 -2.62 -5.33 -3.59
N GLU A 44 -3.93 -5.28 -3.34
CA GLU A 44 -4.94 -6.09 -4.02
C GLU A 44 -4.60 -7.59 -3.96
N SER A 45 -4.30 -8.05 -2.79
CA SER A 45 -3.73 -9.37 -2.52
C SER A 45 -4.73 -10.53 -2.52
N VAL A 46 -6.01 -10.24 -2.69
CA VAL A 46 -7.08 -11.24 -2.86
C VAL A 46 -7.84 -11.00 -4.15
N SER A 47 -8.49 -12.02 -4.67
CA SER A 47 -9.39 -11.90 -5.82
C SER A 47 -10.80 -11.55 -5.36
N LEU A 48 -11.38 -10.48 -5.88
CA LEU A 48 -12.77 -10.12 -5.65
C LEU A 48 -13.68 -10.52 -6.79
N TYR A 49 -13.14 -10.79 -7.97
CA TYR A 49 -13.89 -11.04 -9.19
C TYR A 49 -13.51 -12.36 -9.84
N TYR A 50 -14.44 -12.94 -10.56
CA TYR A 50 -14.13 -14.04 -11.46
C TYR A 50 -13.25 -13.57 -12.62
N SER A 51 -12.50 -14.50 -13.18
CA SER A 51 -11.69 -14.24 -14.37
C SER A 51 -12.54 -13.65 -15.49
N ASN A 52 -12.14 -12.50 -16.02
CA ASN A 52 -12.78 -11.79 -17.12
C ASN A 52 -14.26 -11.43 -16.90
N THR A 53 -14.73 -11.37 -15.68
CA THR A 53 -16.08 -10.94 -15.33
C THR A 53 -16.06 -9.86 -14.25
N ALA A 54 -17.17 -9.14 -14.14
CA ALA A 54 -17.38 -8.17 -13.07
C ALA A 54 -18.11 -8.76 -11.85
N ASP A 55 -18.45 -10.04 -11.90
CA ASP A 55 -19.19 -10.70 -10.83
C ASP A 55 -18.27 -11.02 -9.65
N PRO A 56 -18.61 -10.58 -8.43
CA PRO A 56 -17.76 -10.83 -7.27
C PRO A 56 -17.74 -12.32 -6.91
N LEU A 57 -16.56 -12.80 -6.54
CA LEU A 57 -16.42 -14.14 -5.97
C LEU A 57 -17.09 -14.23 -4.59
N PRO A 58 -17.64 -15.40 -4.22
CA PRO A 58 -17.99 -15.70 -2.84
C PRO A 58 -16.80 -15.45 -1.91
N LYS A 59 -17.07 -15.07 -0.67
CA LYS A 59 -15.99 -14.75 0.30
C LYS A 59 -14.98 -15.89 0.47
N GLU A 60 -15.48 -17.12 0.44
CA GLU A 60 -14.68 -18.34 0.62
C GLU A 60 -13.68 -18.57 -0.51
N GLU A 61 -13.96 -18.01 -1.68
CA GLU A 61 -13.14 -18.18 -2.89
C GLU A 61 -12.20 -17.00 -3.17
N ARG A 62 -12.25 -15.95 -2.35
CA ARG A 62 -11.45 -14.73 -2.58
C ARG A 62 -9.97 -14.87 -2.27
N PHE A 63 -9.63 -15.88 -1.49
CA PHE A 63 -8.25 -16.11 -1.04
C PHE A 63 -7.58 -17.17 -1.89
N LEU A 64 -6.25 -17.09 -1.97
CA LEU A 64 -5.46 -18.09 -2.67
C LEU A 64 -5.71 -19.47 -2.05
N PRO A 65 -5.82 -20.53 -2.89
CA PRO A 65 -6.07 -21.89 -2.38
C PRO A 65 -5.11 -22.36 -1.29
N ASP A 66 -3.82 -22.06 -1.44
CA ASP A 66 -2.77 -22.42 -0.49
C ASP A 66 -2.59 -21.39 0.63
N GLY A 67 -3.36 -20.28 0.59
CA GLY A 67 -3.15 -19.14 1.48
C GLY A 67 -1.86 -18.36 1.17
N TRP A 68 -1.75 -17.19 1.78
CA TRP A 68 -0.56 -16.36 1.61
C TRP A 68 0.67 -16.89 2.34
N ASP A 69 0.50 -17.64 3.41
CA ASP A 69 1.56 -18.33 4.13
C ASP A 69 2.23 -19.39 3.24
N GLY A 70 1.46 -20.23 2.56
CA GLY A 70 1.95 -21.19 1.60
C GLY A 70 2.65 -20.54 0.40
N LEU A 71 2.05 -19.48 -0.14
CA LEU A 71 2.62 -18.76 -1.28
C LEU A 71 3.94 -18.07 -0.90
N ALA A 72 3.97 -17.38 0.22
CA ALA A 72 5.17 -16.68 0.71
C ALA A 72 6.33 -17.64 1.03
N ALA A 73 6.03 -18.81 1.58
CA ALA A 73 7.03 -19.84 1.83
C ALA A 73 7.78 -20.25 0.55
N ARG A 74 7.10 -20.26 -0.60
CA ARG A 74 7.68 -20.63 -1.89
C ARG A 74 8.75 -19.64 -2.38
N TYR A 75 8.75 -18.38 -1.92
CA TYR A 75 9.83 -17.43 -2.19
C TYR A 75 10.68 -17.09 -0.96
N GLY A 76 10.54 -17.88 0.12
CA GLY A 76 11.45 -17.84 1.28
C GLY A 76 11.00 -16.93 2.42
N HIS A 77 9.76 -16.48 2.46
CA HIS A 77 9.21 -15.71 3.56
C HIS A 77 8.40 -16.61 4.53
N LYS A 78 8.74 -16.52 5.82
CA LYS A 78 8.12 -17.32 6.89
C LYS A 78 7.02 -16.58 7.63
N TYR A 79 7.02 -15.26 7.56
CA TYR A 79 6.10 -14.43 8.33
C TYR A 79 5.20 -13.68 7.36
N ILE A 80 3.92 -13.71 7.62
CA ILE A 80 2.92 -13.00 6.83
C ILE A 80 1.92 -12.30 7.75
N TYR A 81 1.39 -11.19 7.30
CA TYR A 81 0.24 -10.57 7.93
C TYR A 81 -0.61 -9.83 6.90
N MET A 82 -1.93 -9.86 7.10
CA MET A 82 -2.87 -9.17 6.25
C MET A 82 -3.25 -7.85 6.90
N GLY A 83 -2.91 -6.73 6.25
CA GLY A 83 -3.30 -5.39 6.64
C GLY A 83 -4.55 -4.93 5.91
N GLY A 84 -5.19 -3.90 6.45
CA GLY A 84 -6.38 -3.34 5.86
C GLY A 84 -7.64 -4.20 6.03
N HIS A 85 -8.65 -3.93 5.22
CA HIS A 85 -9.89 -4.69 5.21
C HIS A 85 -9.68 -6.05 4.56
N ARG A 86 -9.95 -7.12 5.30
CA ARG A 86 -9.71 -8.48 4.80
C ARG A 86 -10.51 -8.81 3.52
N ASP A 87 -11.73 -8.32 3.43
CA ASP A 87 -12.65 -8.62 2.33
C ASP A 87 -12.72 -7.50 1.26
N ASP A 88 -11.85 -6.47 1.35
CA ASP A 88 -11.93 -5.28 0.50
C ASP A 88 -10.53 -4.78 0.09
N TYR A 89 -9.94 -5.42 -0.90
CA TYR A 89 -8.61 -5.09 -1.46
C TYR A 89 -7.50 -4.98 -0.40
N PRO A 90 -7.31 -5.98 0.45
CA PRO A 90 -6.33 -5.93 1.53
C PRO A 90 -4.92 -5.85 1.01
N GLN A 91 -4.04 -5.32 1.85
CA GLN A 91 -2.61 -5.42 1.68
C GLN A 91 -2.09 -6.65 2.44
N VAL A 92 -1.09 -7.31 1.90
CA VAL A 92 -0.37 -8.37 2.62
C VAL A 92 1.09 -7.98 2.75
N ILE A 93 1.62 -8.07 3.95
CA ILE A 93 3.06 -7.99 4.20
C ILE A 93 3.60 -9.39 4.43
N THR A 94 4.72 -9.71 3.78
CA THR A 94 5.46 -10.94 4.02
C THR A 94 6.92 -10.60 4.32
N SER A 95 7.57 -11.40 5.16
CA SER A 95 8.92 -11.09 5.65
C SER A 95 9.73 -12.35 5.94
N LYS A 96 11.05 -12.24 5.77
CA LYS A 96 12.01 -13.20 6.32
C LYS A 96 12.12 -13.10 7.85
N TYR A 97 11.72 -11.97 8.43
CA TYR A 97 11.86 -11.63 9.84
C TYR A 97 10.51 -11.58 10.53
N PRO A 98 10.45 -11.83 11.85
CA PRO A 98 9.22 -11.71 12.61
C PRO A 98 8.55 -10.35 12.42
N ILE A 99 7.22 -10.35 12.30
CA ILE A 99 6.40 -9.17 12.13
C ILE A 99 5.68 -8.87 13.44
N GLU A 100 5.91 -7.67 13.99
CA GLU A 100 5.10 -7.10 15.05
C GLU A 100 3.97 -6.29 14.43
N VAL A 101 2.73 -6.56 14.82
CA VAL A 101 1.58 -5.75 14.41
C VAL A 101 1.43 -4.60 15.41
N VAL A 102 1.70 -3.38 14.98
CA VAL A 102 1.62 -2.20 15.84
C VAL A 102 0.22 -1.61 15.83
N ASN A 103 -0.38 -1.47 14.66
CA ASN A 103 -1.74 -0.97 14.49
C ASN A 103 -2.35 -1.49 13.20
N GLN A 104 -3.69 -1.62 13.20
CA GLN A 104 -4.47 -1.96 12.02
C GLN A 104 -5.66 -1.01 11.89
N ILE A 105 -5.87 -0.54 10.67
CA ILE A 105 -7.03 0.26 10.27
C ILE A 105 -7.86 -0.66 9.38
N ILE A 106 -8.95 -1.22 9.93
CA ILE A 106 -9.74 -2.29 9.29
C ILE A 106 -11.17 -1.88 8.93
N GLY A 107 -11.50 -0.59 9.06
CA GLY A 107 -12.82 -0.05 8.72
C GLY A 107 -13.85 -0.13 9.84
N GLU A 108 -13.46 -0.58 11.02
CA GLU A 108 -14.30 -0.58 12.24
C GLU A 108 -14.12 0.67 13.08
N GLU A 109 -13.21 1.54 12.68
CA GLU A 109 -12.95 2.82 13.33
C GLU A 109 -14.15 3.76 13.17
N PRO A 110 -14.31 4.75 14.06
CA PRO A 110 -15.50 5.61 14.10
C PRO A 110 -15.86 6.25 12.75
N ASP A 111 -14.85 6.56 11.96
CA ASP A 111 -15.06 7.26 10.70
C ASP A 111 -15.12 6.34 9.48
N SER A 112 -14.65 5.09 9.56
CA SER A 112 -14.52 4.17 8.43
C SER A 112 -13.95 4.88 7.19
N VAL A 113 -13.04 5.84 7.42
CA VAL A 113 -12.60 6.77 6.39
C VAL A 113 -11.65 6.12 5.38
N VAL A 114 -10.83 5.18 5.85
CA VAL A 114 -9.85 4.51 4.99
C VAL A 114 -10.52 3.33 4.30
N THR A 115 -10.78 3.48 3.00
CA THR A 115 -11.67 2.58 2.24
C THR A 115 -11.19 1.14 2.15
N HIS A 116 -9.88 0.93 1.96
CA HIS A 116 -9.28 -0.42 1.93
C HIS A 116 -8.44 -0.72 3.17
N GLY A 117 -8.46 0.20 4.13
CA GLY A 117 -7.70 0.09 5.35
C GLY A 117 -6.20 0.30 5.18
N ALA A 118 -5.47 0.12 6.26
CA ALA A 118 -4.02 0.22 6.31
C ALA A 118 -3.47 -0.67 7.42
N GLY A 119 -2.19 -0.97 7.38
CA GLY A 119 -1.50 -1.69 8.42
C GLY A 119 -0.22 -0.97 8.85
N HIS A 120 0.09 -1.02 10.14
CA HIS A 120 1.37 -0.58 10.66
C HIS A 120 2.06 -1.78 11.31
N PHE A 121 3.18 -2.16 10.73
CA PHE A 121 3.98 -3.31 11.13
C PHE A 121 5.40 -2.85 11.50
N ARG A 122 6.04 -3.63 12.33
CA ARG A 122 7.44 -3.41 12.69
C ARG A 122 8.22 -4.71 12.53
N VAL A 123 9.39 -4.61 11.92
CA VAL A 123 10.38 -5.68 11.88
C VAL A 123 11.69 -5.18 12.45
N GLU A 124 12.47 -6.08 13.04
CA GLU A 124 13.83 -5.79 13.46
C GLU A 124 14.80 -6.27 12.38
N PHE A 125 15.64 -5.37 11.91
CA PHE A 125 16.64 -5.64 10.89
C PHE A 125 17.97 -5.00 11.27
N ASN A 126 19.04 -5.80 11.35
CA ASN A 126 20.35 -5.37 11.82
C ASN A 126 20.30 -4.63 13.17
N GLY A 127 19.49 -5.12 14.10
CA GLY A 127 19.31 -4.50 15.42
C GLY A 127 18.53 -3.18 15.41
N LYS A 128 17.93 -2.80 14.30
CA LYS A 128 17.15 -1.57 14.14
C LYS A 128 15.68 -1.87 13.92
N LYS A 129 14.82 -1.05 14.50
CA LYS A 129 13.38 -1.13 14.28
C LYS A 129 13.02 -0.46 12.97
N VAL A 130 12.36 -1.19 12.09
CA VAL A 130 11.87 -0.71 10.81
C VAL A 130 10.35 -0.80 10.80
N ASN A 131 9.70 0.36 10.70
CA ASN A 131 8.26 0.45 10.62
C ASN A 131 7.84 0.42 9.15
N ILE A 132 6.90 -0.45 8.83
CA ILE A 132 6.29 -0.57 7.50
C ILE A 132 4.82 -0.21 7.64
N VAL A 133 4.40 0.84 6.97
CA VAL A 133 2.99 1.21 6.85
C VAL A 133 2.51 0.79 5.47
N THR A 134 1.49 -0.08 5.45
CA THR A 134 0.86 -0.51 4.20
C THR A 134 -0.43 0.26 4.00
N LEU A 135 -0.78 0.57 2.75
CA LEU A 135 -1.98 1.30 2.44
C LEU A 135 -2.52 1.00 1.03
N HIS A 136 -3.79 1.28 0.85
CA HIS A 136 -4.45 1.36 -0.44
C HIS A 136 -5.58 2.37 -0.31
N THR A 137 -5.45 3.53 -0.95
CA THR A 137 -6.42 4.60 -0.85
C THR A 137 -7.50 4.51 -1.93
N TRP A 138 -8.55 5.30 -1.79
CA TRP A 138 -9.71 5.34 -2.69
C TRP A 138 -9.29 5.57 -4.16
N PRO A 139 -9.71 4.72 -5.11
CA PRO A 139 -9.18 4.77 -6.48
C PRO A 139 -9.91 5.73 -7.42
N GLN A 140 -11.12 6.19 -7.07
CA GLN A 140 -11.98 6.90 -8.01
C GLN A 140 -11.68 8.40 -8.08
N LYS A 141 -12.12 9.03 -9.18
CA LYS A 141 -12.01 10.48 -9.39
C LYS A 141 -13.00 11.29 -8.56
N TYR A 142 -14.04 10.65 -8.04
CA TYR A 142 -15.05 11.24 -7.16
C TYR A 142 -14.85 10.78 -5.72
N ALA A 143 -15.38 11.54 -4.77
CA ALA A 143 -15.30 11.20 -3.35
C ALA A 143 -16.12 9.93 -3.02
N TYR A 144 -15.61 9.12 -2.09
CA TYR A 144 -16.31 7.97 -1.58
C TYR A 144 -17.65 8.40 -0.94
N ARG A 145 -18.71 7.65 -1.23
CA ARG A 145 -20.10 7.92 -0.75
C ARG A 145 -20.70 9.24 -1.25
N THR A 146 -20.14 9.88 -2.27
CA THR A 146 -20.80 11.04 -2.86
C THR A 146 -22.12 10.64 -3.54
N LYS A 147 -23.11 11.54 -3.46
CA LYS A 147 -24.39 11.37 -4.16
C LYS A 147 -24.33 11.88 -5.60
N ASP A 148 -23.47 12.82 -5.89
CA ASP A 148 -23.27 13.43 -7.21
C ASP A 148 -21.82 13.22 -7.63
N LYS A 149 -21.60 12.18 -8.44
CA LYS A 149 -20.26 11.82 -8.92
C LYS A 149 -19.68 12.88 -9.86
N GLU A 150 -20.51 13.43 -10.74
CA GLU A 150 -20.07 14.42 -11.73
C GLU A 150 -19.60 15.71 -11.05
N ALA A 151 -20.39 16.25 -10.15
CA ALA A 151 -20.00 17.42 -9.36
C ALA A 151 -18.74 17.15 -8.54
N SER A 152 -18.65 15.96 -7.93
CA SER A 152 -17.48 15.56 -7.13
C SER A 152 -16.20 15.49 -7.98
N VAL A 153 -16.28 14.94 -9.19
CA VAL A 153 -15.14 14.92 -10.13
C VAL A 153 -14.71 16.34 -10.49
N ALA A 154 -15.66 17.22 -10.78
CA ALA A 154 -15.38 18.62 -11.11
C ALA A 154 -14.65 19.37 -9.99
N GLU A 155 -14.89 18.98 -8.74
CA GLU A 155 -14.25 19.56 -7.55
C GLU A 155 -13.00 18.80 -7.11
N ASN A 156 -12.50 17.85 -7.90
CA ASN A 156 -11.41 16.96 -7.53
C ASN A 156 -11.70 16.17 -6.23
N GLY A 157 -12.93 15.71 -6.09
CA GLY A 157 -13.42 15.05 -4.88
C GLY A 157 -12.68 13.76 -4.54
N GLY A 158 -12.18 13.04 -5.53
CA GLY A 158 -11.38 11.82 -5.32
C GLY A 158 -10.10 12.11 -4.53
N ASP A 159 -9.32 13.10 -4.94
CA ASP A 159 -8.06 13.42 -4.24
C ASP A 159 -8.32 14.09 -2.88
N LYS A 160 -9.37 14.91 -2.77
CA LYS A 160 -9.81 15.45 -1.48
C LYS A 160 -10.21 14.34 -0.51
N TYR A 161 -10.84 13.27 -0.99
CA TYR A 161 -11.15 12.12 -0.15
C TYR A 161 -9.88 11.35 0.25
N ARG A 162 -8.98 11.10 -0.69
CA ARG A 162 -7.68 10.46 -0.40
C ARG A 162 -6.86 11.26 0.61
N LEU A 163 -6.98 12.57 0.61
CA LEU A 163 -6.37 13.42 1.64
C LEU A 163 -6.89 13.05 3.05
N LYS A 164 -8.19 12.86 3.21
CA LYS A 164 -8.77 12.42 4.50
C LYS A 164 -8.25 11.06 4.93
N GLU A 165 -8.15 10.12 4.00
CA GLU A 165 -7.57 8.80 4.26
C GLU A 165 -6.11 8.92 4.71
N MET A 166 -5.30 9.72 4.01
CA MET A 166 -3.89 9.90 4.33
C MET A 166 -3.68 10.60 5.67
N GLU A 167 -4.46 11.61 5.98
CA GLU A 167 -4.44 12.26 7.30
C GLU A 167 -4.71 11.24 8.41
N TYR A 168 -5.74 10.41 8.24
CA TYR A 168 -6.09 9.38 9.22
C TYR A 168 -4.97 8.35 9.38
N ILE A 169 -4.41 7.86 8.27
CA ILE A 169 -3.31 6.90 8.29
C ILE A 169 -2.09 7.48 9.02
N CYS A 170 -1.64 8.67 8.66
CA CYS A 170 -0.48 9.28 9.29
C CYS A 170 -0.68 9.58 10.77
N LYS A 171 -1.85 10.11 11.15
CA LYS A 171 -2.18 10.41 12.55
C LYS A 171 -2.25 9.15 13.42
N ASN A 172 -2.58 8.01 12.85
CA ASN A 172 -2.70 6.74 13.56
C ASN A 172 -1.48 5.82 13.40
N THR A 173 -0.45 6.26 12.72
CA THR A 173 0.80 5.52 12.54
C THR A 173 2.00 6.37 12.98
N ILE A 174 2.71 7.02 12.07
CA ILE A 174 3.95 7.74 12.39
C ILE A 174 3.75 8.88 13.39
N GLU A 175 2.65 9.62 13.33
CA GLU A 175 2.36 10.74 14.22
C GLU A 175 1.93 10.27 15.62
N LYS A 176 1.51 9.01 15.77
CA LYS A 176 1.06 8.44 17.05
C LYS A 176 2.20 7.82 17.87
N VAL A 177 3.25 7.37 17.22
CA VAL A 177 4.35 6.64 17.87
C VAL A 177 5.28 7.60 18.58
N THR A 178 5.47 7.40 19.88
CA THR A 178 6.43 8.17 20.67
C THR A 178 7.85 7.86 20.21
N ASN A 179 8.66 8.89 20.01
CA ASN A 179 10.04 8.79 19.50
C ASN A 179 10.12 8.12 18.10
N ALA A 180 9.15 8.35 17.24
CA ALA A 180 9.14 7.85 15.86
C ALA A 180 10.41 8.23 15.08
N ASP A 181 11.02 9.38 15.39
CA ASP A 181 12.27 9.89 14.83
C ASP A 181 13.50 9.01 15.12
N LYS A 182 13.40 8.11 16.09
CA LYS A 182 14.47 7.16 16.45
C LYS A 182 14.36 5.82 15.75
N GLU A 183 13.35 5.65 14.96
CA GLU A 183 13.09 4.41 14.20
C GLU A 183 13.09 4.71 12.70
N TYR A 184 13.25 3.67 11.89
CA TYR A 184 13.12 3.77 10.43
C TYR A 184 11.67 3.58 10.02
N TRP A 185 11.23 4.33 8.99
CA TRP A 185 9.86 4.29 8.49
C TRP A 185 9.84 4.15 6.98
N LEU A 186 9.00 3.25 6.50
CA LEU A 186 8.65 3.09 5.09
C LEU A 186 7.14 3.01 4.98
N MET A 187 6.54 3.84 4.14
CA MET A 187 5.14 3.76 3.79
C MET A 187 5.03 3.34 2.33
N ALA A 188 4.45 2.16 2.09
CA ALA A 188 4.38 1.55 0.78
C ALA A 188 2.96 1.06 0.49
N GLY A 189 2.46 1.38 -0.70
CA GLY A 189 1.12 1.01 -1.09
C GLY A 189 0.68 1.69 -2.38
N ASP A 190 -0.59 1.54 -2.70
CA ASP A 190 -1.22 2.23 -3.80
C ASP A 190 -1.91 3.50 -3.28
N TYR A 191 -1.30 4.64 -3.55
CA TYR A 191 -1.81 5.94 -3.12
C TYR A 191 -2.95 6.44 -4.00
N ASN A 192 -3.16 5.86 -5.17
CA ASN A 192 -4.13 6.32 -6.17
C ASN A 192 -4.11 7.84 -6.39
N SER A 193 -2.97 8.46 -6.18
CA SER A 193 -2.75 9.89 -6.25
C SER A 193 -1.39 10.20 -6.84
N ARG A 194 -1.21 11.42 -7.29
CA ARG A 194 -0.01 11.84 -7.99
C ARG A 194 0.96 12.55 -7.05
N SER A 195 2.23 12.36 -7.30
CA SER A 195 3.29 13.06 -6.58
C SER A 195 3.57 14.42 -7.21
N ARG A 196 3.68 15.46 -6.39
CA ARG A 196 4.06 16.81 -6.85
C ARG A 196 5.44 16.85 -7.52
N VAL A 197 6.33 15.93 -7.17
CA VAL A 197 7.65 15.84 -7.79
C VAL A 197 7.58 15.51 -9.29
N ASP A 198 6.46 14.94 -9.75
CA ASP A 198 6.21 14.69 -11.17
C ASP A 198 5.59 15.88 -11.90
N ASN A 199 5.41 17.02 -11.24
CA ASN A 199 4.79 18.19 -11.89
C ASN A 199 5.63 18.76 -13.02
N HIS A 200 6.91 18.47 -13.12
CA HIS A 200 7.73 18.77 -14.29
C HIS A 200 7.18 18.11 -15.57
N PHE A 201 6.48 16.99 -15.43
CA PHE A 201 5.79 16.27 -16.50
C PHE A 201 4.36 16.81 -16.71
N TYR A 202 3.56 16.92 -15.65
CA TYR A 202 2.16 17.36 -15.74
C TYR A 202 2.05 18.84 -16.05
N LYS A 203 2.94 19.68 -15.54
CA LYS A 203 2.94 21.15 -15.71
C LYS A 203 1.64 21.81 -15.25
N TRP A 204 1.05 21.28 -14.17
CA TRP A 204 -0.12 21.89 -13.54
C TRP A 204 0.29 23.09 -12.70
N ALA A 205 -0.72 23.93 -12.35
CA ALA A 205 -0.49 25.08 -11.47
C ALA A 205 0.02 24.63 -10.09
N GLU A 206 0.77 25.49 -9.42
CA GLU A 206 1.34 25.17 -8.09
C GLU A 206 0.27 24.90 -7.05
N ASP A 207 -0.90 25.54 -7.13
CA ASP A 207 -2.04 25.38 -6.27
C ASP A 207 -3.01 24.28 -6.73
N ASP A 208 -2.61 23.45 -7.70
CA ASP A 208 -3.43 22.34 -8.19
C ASP A 208 -3.74 21.35 -7.07
N THR A 209 -5.03 21.08 -6.89
CA THR A 209 -5.52 20.24 -5.80
C THR A 209 -5.33 18.73 -6.03
N ARG A 210 -4.77 18.33 -7.16
CA ARG A 210 -4.48 16.93 -7.46
C ARG A 210 -3.19 16.39 -6.83
N PHE A 211 -2.47 17.23 -6.08
CA PHE A 211 -1.30 16.85 -5.31
C PHE A 211 -1.54 16.84 -3.78
N LEU A 212 -2.78 16.89 -3.34
CA LEU A 212 -3.14 17.05 -1.92
C LEU A 212 -2.53 15.97 -1.02
N VAL A 213 -2.52 14.72 -1.47
CA VAL A 213 -1.99 13.59 -0.69
C VAL A 213 -0.48 13.72 -0.51
N HIS A 214 0.24 13.95 -1.58
CA HIS A 214 1.70 14.14 -1.52
C HIS A 214 2.08 15.37 -0.71
N ASP A 215 1.36 16.47 -0.89
CA ASP A 215 1.61 17.70 -0.12
C ASP A 215 1.40 17.47 1.38
N TYR A 216 0.35 16.73 1.76
CA TYR A 216 0.13 16.39 3.16
C TYR A 216 1.30 15.61 3.76
N ILE A 217 1.72 14.54 3.09
CA ILE A 217 2.83 13.71 3.55
C ILE A 217 4.09 14.54 3.71
N ARG A 218 4.41 15.35 2.72
CA ARG A 218 5.63 16.18 2.69
C ARG A 218 5.62 17.26 3.77
N ASN A 219 4.48 17.88 4.02
CA ASN A 219 4.37 19.01 4.94
C ASN A 219 4.15 18.61 6.41
N ASN A 220 3.65 17.40 6.66
CA ASN A 220 3.22 16.97 7.99
C ASN A 220 4.00 15.76 8.53
N THR A 221 4.83 15.13 7.73
CA THR A 221 5.61 13.96 8.14
C THR A 221 7.07 14.10 7.70
N PRO A 222 7.99 13.33 8.28
CA PRO A 222 9.37 13.27 7.82
C PRO A 222 9.59 12.39 6.59
N TYR A 223 8.53 11.77 6.03
CA TYR A 223 8.67 10.96 4.83
C TYR A 223 9.17 11.77 3.65
N ILE A 224 9.99 11.14 2.84
CA ILE A 224 10.43 11.62 1.54
C ILE A 224 9.98 10.64 0.44
N ASP A 225 9.78 11.13 -0.76
CA ASP A 225 9.56 10.28 -1.93
C ASP A 225 10.91 9.74 -2.41
N ILE A 226 11.24 8.52 -2.00
CA ILE A 226 12.57 7.93 -2.25
C ILE A 226 12.85 7.67 -3.73
N ILE A 227 11.82 7.40 -4.54
CA ILE A 227 11.99 7.16 -5.98
C ILE A 227 12.33 8.47 -6.67
N ALA A 228 11.56 9.51 -6.40
CA ALA A 228 11.82 10.83 -6.98
C ALA A 228 13.16 11.42 -6.54
N GLU A 229 13.55 11.20 -5.30
CA GLU A 229 14.86 11.64 -4.80
C GLU A 229 16.01 10.88 -5.46
N ARG A 230 15.83 9.57 -5.69
CA ARG A 230 16.84 8.74 -6.34
C ARG A 230 16.96 9.01 -7.84
N PHE A 231 15.86 9.29 -8.49
CA PHE A 231 15.76 9.51 -9.94
C PHE A 231 15.09 10.85 -10.25
N PRO A 232 15.72 11.98 -9.87
CA PRO A 232 15.13 13.29 -10.08
C PRO A 232 14.96 13.58 -11.58
N GLY A 233 13.82 14.15 -11.95
CA GLY A 233 13.52 14.47 -13.33
C GLY A 233 12.93 13.33 -14.17
N GLU A 234 12.86 12.11 -13.64
CA GLU A 234 12.11 11.02 -14.26
C GLU A 234 10.63 11.05 -13.82
N PHE A 235 9.77 10.46 -14.65
CA PHE A 235 8.35 10.33 -14.34
C PHE A 235 8.09 9.02 -13.61
N HIS A 236 7.39 9.08 -12.46
CA HIS A 236 7.25 7.96 -11.56
C HIS A 236 5.80 7.58 -11.20
N THR A 237 4.81 8.32 -11.72
CA THR A 237 3.39 8.08 -11.40
C THR A 237 2.58 7.67 -12.61
#